data_920a2aca6f71fc6b2dbc11cb09620b01
#
_entry.id   920a2aca6f71fc6b2dbc11cb09620b01
#
_cell.length_a   1.000
_cell.length_b   1.000
_cell.length_c   1.000
_cell.angle_alpha   90.00
_cell.angle_beta   90.00
_cell.angle_gamma   90.00
#
_symmetry.space_group_name_H-M   'P 1'
#
loop_
_entity.id
_entity.type
_entity.pdbx_description
1 polymer ?
#
loop_
_entity_poly.entity_id
_entity_poly.type
_entity_poly.pdbx_seq_one_letter_code
_entity_poly.pdbx_strand_id
1 'polypeptide(L)'
;VLTKDLLRVSRAGGGYHPQFADRSHRPLAARVLGTFADHVGRPRAELEAALAELEPEADHFKLVRGFAALCERDATFETRATVPPERARRVAFEAAETVGVVSEADRDRALARAAARLGVGEAALDDSLYADRDPRQILTAFEPRWDPDALLDQYNLSLAQTALFDAVEVRVRSSDPKALISAVKRLGLMYEVRPTDAGREVVVTGPDHLFRRTRRYGTSFARLLRSVAKTADWRFEATVDDRGTDRELALTGDDVSVPGVDPIAEPTYDSGVEADFAARFQSLDLDWTLVREPEPLAAGTRVMIPDFAFEYRFADFTVFFEIMGFWTPEYVEKKLRQLADLEDVEMLVAVDESLGVGEDIEARDHRAIPYTGSVRVKDVVDALRRYEDELVAETRAALPGELRPEADVIGLTDLAADHGVSEDALDTVVFPDHDRVGRTLVRPSVLDALRDRLEPGMTLAEAEAVLDDYGLDDASAVLSTLGFRVEWEGLSGGTLRERGPS
;
A
#
# COMPACT_ATOMS: atom_id res chain seq x y z
N VAL A 1 0.46 16.35 12.30
CA VAL A 1 -0.78 17.12 12.24
C VAL A 1 -0.98 17.81 13.58
N LEU A 2 -1.45 19.06 13.60
CA LEU A 2 -1.77 19.80 14.82
C LEU A 2 -3.20 19.50 15.28
N THR A 3 -3.54 19.88 16.51
CA THR A 3 -4.91 19.84 17.00
C THR A 3 -5.70 21.06 16.49
N LYS A 4 -7.04 20.95 16.40
CA LYS A 4 -7.89 22.05 15.85
C LYS A 4 -7.83 23.35 16.63
N ASP A 5 -7.56 23.31 17.94
CA ASP A 5 -7.39 24.49 18.78
C ASP A 5 -6.13 25.30 18.41
N LEU A 6 -5.12 24.65 17.83
CA LEU A 6 -3.92 25.29 17.30
C LEU A 6 -4.07 25.82 15.88
N LEU A 7 -5.20 25.55 15.21
CA LEU A 7 -5.44 26.00 13.85
C LEU A 7 -5.46 27.54 13.78
N ARG A 8 -4.68 28.07 12.83
CA ARG A 8 -4.60 29.49 12.47
C ARG A 8 -5.12 29.65 11.05
N VAL A 9 -6.31 30.24 10.89
CA VAL A 9 -6.90 30.51 9.58
C VAL A 9 -7.51 31.90 9.53
N SER A 10 -7.34 32.57 8.39
CA SER A 10 -8.08 33.77 8.01
C SER A 10 -9.27 33.40 7.15
N ARG A 11 -10.39 34.10 7.34
CA ARG A 11 -11.63 33.95 6.56
C ARG A 11 -11.87 35.16 5.66
N ALA A 12 -10.81 35.93 5.39
CA ALA A 12 -10.89 37.10 4.54
C ALA A 12 -11.36 36.73 3.14
N GLY A 13 -12.19 37.58 2.53
CA GLY A 13 -12.73 37.36 1.19
C GLY A 13 -13.63 36.14 1.02
N GLY A 14 -14.10 35.52 2.12
CA GLY A 14 -14.91 34.30 2.05
C GLY A 14 -14.12 33.00 1.90
N GLY A 15 -12.81 33.06 1.76
CA GLY A 15 -11.93 31.90 1.66
C GLY A 15 -11.58 31.24 3.02
N TYR A 16 -10.72 30.23 2.98
CA TYR A 16 -10.19 29.54 4.15
C TYR A 16 -8.67 29.48 4.03
N HIS A 17 -7.98 30.47 4.62
CA HIS A 17 -6.55 30.70 4.39
C HIS A 17 -5.75 30.37 5.63
N PRO A 18 -5.03 29.23 5.68
CA PRO A 18 -4.09 28.92 6.74
C PRO A 18 -3.02 30.03 6.84
N GLN A 19 -2.74 30.48 8.07
CA GLN A 19 -1.72 31.50 8.32
C GLN A 19 -0.38 30.81 8.56
N PHE A 20 0.33 30.56 7.47
CA PHE A 20 1.62 29.88 7.46
C PHE A 20 2.71 30.68 8.20
N ALA A 21 3.69 29.95 8.71
CA ALA A 21 4.93 30.54 9.20
C ALA A 21 5.87 30.76 8.01
N ASP A 22 6.58 31.88 8.04
CA ASP A 22 7.59 32.24 7.05
C ASP A 22 8.98 32.33 7.70
N ARG A 23 9.98 32.73 6.93
CA ARG A 23 11.38 32.86 7.38
C ARG A 23 11.57 33.83 8.55
N SER A 24 10.66 34.81 8.75
CA SER A 24 10.73 35.72 9.91
C SER A 24 10.51 35.00 11.23
N HIS A 25 9.82 33.84 11.21
CA HIS A 25 9.54 33.01 12.39
C HIS A 25 10.69 32.01 12.71
N ARG A 26 11.72 31.92 11.88
CA ARG A 26 12.87 31.03 12.10
C ARG A 26 13.56 31.25 13.45
N PRO A 27 13.82 32.50 13.91
CA PRO A 27 14.37 32.72 15.23
C PRO A 27 13.51 32.17 16.36
N LEU A 28 12.16 32.26 16.23
CA LEU A 28 11.22 31.69 17.20
C LEU A 28 11.30 30.18 17.22
N ALA A 29 11.33 29.54 16.06
CA ALA A 29 11.49 28.08 15.93
C ALA A 29 12.80 27.60 16.57
N ALA A 30 13.93 28.33 16.37
CA ALA A 30 15.20 28.03 16.99
C ALA A 30 15.15 28.18 18.53
N ARG A 31 14.45 29.19 19.02
CA ARG A 31 14.27 29.38 20.48
C ARG A 31 13.44 28.26 21.10
N VAL A 32 12.35 27.82 20.45
CA VAL A 32 11.54 26.68 20.92
C VAL A 32 12.40 25.42 21.02
N LEU A 33 13.16 25.09 19.97
CA LEU A 33 14.08 23.93 19.96
C LEU A 33 15.14 24.06 21.10
N GLY A 34 15.74 25.24 21.28
CA GLY A 34 16.68 25.51 22.35
C GLY A 34 16.06 25.34 23.72
N THR A 35 14.82 25.83 23.92
CA THR A 35 14.10 25.68 25.20
C THR A 35 13.91 24.21 25.59
N PHE A 36 13.55 23.35 24.64
CA PHE A 36 13.46 21.89 24.90
C PHE A 36 14.84 21.34 25.29
N ALA A 37 15.89 21.67 24.54
CA ALA A 37 17.25 21.17 24.81
C ALA A 37 17.75 21.60 26.20
N ASP A 38 17.51 22.86 26.59
CA ASP A 38 17.94 23.43 27.86
C ASP A 38 17.17 22.87 29.08
N HIS A 39 16.01 22.25 28.83
CA HIS A 39 15.17 21.66 29.88
C HIS A 39 15.31 20.14 30.01
N VAL A 40 16.25 19.53 29.33
CA VAL A 40 16.57 18.11 29.58
C VAL A 40 17.07 17.93 31.00
N GLY A 41 16.46 16.99 31.72
CA GLY A 41 16.69 16.75 33.15
C GLY A 41 15.78 17.56 34.10
N ARG A 42 14.85 18.38 33.57
CA ARG A 42 13.96 19.25 34.37
C ARG A 42 12.49 18.77 34.28
N PRO A 43 11.64 19.17 35.23
CA PRO A 43 10.21 18.90 35.21
C PRO A 43 9.52 19.54 34.00
N ARG A 44 8.52 18.86 33.47
CA ARG A 44 7.68 19.33 32.36
C ARG A 44 7.08 20.72 32.64
N ALA A 45 6.66 20.98 33.87
CA ALA A 45 6.09 22.27 34.26
C ALA A 45 7.08 23.43 34.04
N GLU A 46 8.38 23.21 34.21
CA GLU A 46 9.41 24.24 33.99
C GLU A 46 9.57 24.51 32.48
N LEU A 47 9.56 23.43 31.65
CA LEU A 47 9.57 23.55 30.19
C LEU A 47 8.34 24.32 29.71
N GLU A 48 7.14 23.95 30.18
CA GLU A 48 5.87 24.60 29.79
C GLU A 48 5.87 26.09 30.20
N ALA A 49 6.39 26.43 31.38
CA ALA A 49 6.54 27.81 31.81
C ALA A 49 7.51 28.59 30.91
N ALA A 50 8.67 28.03 30.60
CA ALA A 50 9.65 28.66 29.71
C ALA A 50 9.11 28.85 28.28
N LEU A 51 8.33 27.89 27.74
CA LEU A 51 7.65 28.03 26.46
C LEU A 51 6.58 29.13 26.51
N ALA A 52 5.84 29.25 27.60
CA ALA A 52 4.84 30.30 27.78
C ALA A 52 5.46 31.70 27.81
N GLU A 53 6.70 31.86 28.28
CA GLU A 53 7.43 33.14 28.24
C GLU A 53 7.76 33.59 26.80
N LEU A 54 7.76 32.68 25.81
CA LEU A 54 7.95 33.02 24.40
C LEU A 54 6.67 33.53 23.72
N GLU A 55 5.48 33.23 24.27
CA GLU A 55 4.19 33.57 23.65
C GLU A 55 3.96 35.09 23.45
N PRO A 56 4.30 35.99 24.41
CA PRO A 56 4.12 37.43 24.25
C PRO A 56 5.01 38.06 23.17
N GLU A 57 6.13 37.44 22.85
CA GLU A 57 7.08 37.91 21.83
C GLU A 57 6.74 37.41 20.40
N ALA A 58 5.84 36.43 20.27
CA ALA A 58 5.43 35.87 19.03
C ALA A 58 4.27 36.68 18.43
N ASP A 59 4.17 36.72 17.10
CA ASP A 59 3.03 37.33 16.38
C ASP A 59 1.69 36.73 16.83
N HIS A 60 1.72 35.46 17.22
CA HIS A 60 0.57 34.74 17.72
C HIS A 60 0.98 33.59 18.63
N PHE A 61 0.42 33.50 19.85
CA PHE A 61 0.73 32.43 20.82
C PHE A 61 0.61 31.00 20.27
N LYS A 62 -0.29 30.75 19.33
CA LYS A 62 -0.45 29.44 18.68
C LYS A 62 0.77 29.01 17.85
N LEU A 63 1.64 29.93 17.44
CA LEU A 63 2.92 29.57 16.78
C LEU A 63 3.82 28.83 17.76
N VAL A 64 4.05 29.40 18.95
CA VAL A 64 4.87 28.77 20.01
C VAL A 64 4.30 27.39 20.35
N ARG A 65 3.00 27.32 20.64
CA ARG A 65 2.32 26.07 20.97
C ARG A 65 2.37 25.05 19.85
N GLY A 66 2.26 25.50 18.61
CA GLY A 66 2.33 24.62 17.43
C GLY A 66 3.72 24.03 17.22
N PHE A 67 4.78 24.85 17.35
CA PHE A 67 6.15 24.37 17.33
C PHE A 67 6.43 23.44 18.50
N ALA A 68 6.01 23.80 19.72
CA ALA A 68 6.17 22.97 20.91
C ALA A 68 5.48 21.61 20.75
N ALA A 69 4.25 21.56 20.24
CA ALA A 69 3.52 20.31 20.00
C ALA A 69 4.18 19.40 18.94
N LEU A 70 4.98 19.97 18.03
CA LEU A 70 5.79 19.21 17.10
C LEU A 70 7.07 18.68 17.77
N CYS A 71 7.78 19.53 18.54
CA CYS A 71 8.98 19.16 19.28
C CYS A 71 8.70 18.09 20.34
N GLU A 72 7.53 18.15 20.98
CA GLU A 72 7.13 17.18 22.02
C GLU A 72 7.11 15.74 21.53
N ARG A 73 6.97 15.50 20.21
CA ARG A 73 7.03 14.16 19.61
C ARG A 73 8.43 13.55 19.62
N ASP A 74 9.44 14.38 19.77
CA ASP A 74 10.85 14.00 19.81
C ASP A 74 11.41 14.10 21.24
N ALA A 75 10.53 14.35 22.22
CA ALA A 75 10.83 14.45 23.63
C ALA A 75 10.37 13.20 24.37
N THR A 76 11.20 12.74 25.31
CA THR A 76 10.87 11.63 26.19
C THR A 76 10.67 12.14 27.60
N PHE A 77 9.49 11.87 28.17
CA PHE A 77 9.16 12.21 29.55
C PHE A 77 9.03 10.96 30.40
N GLU A 78 9.62 10.97 31.58
CA GLU A 78 9.61 9.86 32.50
C GLU A 78 9.20 10.27 33.92
N THR A 79 8.50 9.37 34.59
CA THR A 79 8.23 9.50 36.04
C THR A 79 9.48 9.12 36.80
N ARG A 80 10.11 10.10 37.52
CA ARG A 80 11.24 9.87 38.41
C ARG A 80 10.77 9.98 39.85
N ALA A 81 10.79 8.87 40.58
CA ALA A 81 10.36 8.80 41.97
C ALA A 81 11.23 7.80 42.76
N THR A 82 11.58 8.11 43.97
CA THR A 82 12.32 7.21 44.88
C THR A 82 11.44 6.04 45.33
N VAL A 83 10.12 6.28 45.43
CA VAL A 83 9.10 5.29 45.75
C VAL A 83 8.06 5.31 44.62
N PRO A 84 7.59 4.17 44.09
CA PRO A 84 6.50 4.17 43.10
C PRO A 84 5.33 5.03 43.60
N PRO A 85 4.84 6.01 42.80
CA PRO A 85 3.86 7.01 43.25
C PRO A 85 2.59 6.42 43.87
N GLU A 86 2.06 5.34 43.30
CA GLU A 86 0.88 4.64 43.87
C GLU A 86 1.16 4.08 45.26
N ARG A 87 2.36 3.52 45.49
CA ARG A 87 2.78 3.01 46.80
C ARG A 87 2.99 4.14 47.77
N ALA A 88 3.62 5.23 47.33
CA ALA A 88 3.86 6.43 48.13
C ALA A 88 2.52 7.02 48.63
N ARG A 89 1.54 7.22 47.70
CA ARG A 89 0.20 7.71 48.05
C ARG A 89 -0.53 6.79 49.01
N ARG A 90 -0.54 5.49 48.76
CA ARG A 90 -1.23 4.53 49.64
C ARG A 90 -0.69 4.62 51.08
N VAL A 91 0.63 4.57 51.28
CA VAL A 91 1.23 4.60 52.65
C VAL A 91 1.07 5.96 53.31
N ALA A 92 1.17 7.07 52.53
CA ALA A 92 0.95 8.42 53.03
C ALA A 92 -0.49 8.65 53.49
N PHE A 93 -1.48 8.18 52.73
CA PHE A 93 -2.91 8.29 53.10
C PHE A 93 -3.28 7.42 54.30
N GLU A 94 -2.78 6.18 54.42
CA GLU A 94 -2.92 5.35 55.62
C GLU A 94 -2.33 6.03 56.86
N ALA A 95 -1.18 6.70 56.71
CA ALA A 95 -0.57 7.48 57.81
C ALA A 95 -1.42 8.71 58.15
N ALA A 96 -1.93 9.42 57.13
CA ALA A 96 -2.80 10.58 57.32
C ALA A 96 -4.13 10.24 58.04
N GLU A 97 -4.74 9.13 57.70
CA GLU A 97 -5.92 8.63 58.43
C GLU A 97 -5.62 8.37 59.92
N THR A 98 -4.43 7.81 60.19
CA THR A 98 -4.01 7.54 61.57
C THR A 98 -3.71 8.81 62.37
N VAL A 99 -3.15 9.85 61.74
CA VAL A 99 -2.80 11.13 62.35
C VAL A 99 -4.00 12.04 62.52
N GLY A 100 -4.98 11.96 61.61
CA GLY A 100 -6.13 12.85 61.57
C GLY A 100 -5.73 14.25 61.07
N VAL A 101 -5.26 14.37 59.80
CA VAL A 101 -4.67 15.57 59.22
C VAL A 101 -5.72 16.68 59.06
N VAL A 102 -5.54 17.79 59.81
CA VAL A 102 -6.36 19.01 59.77
C VAL A 102 -5.49 20.28 59.65
N SER A 103 -4.17 20.17 59.72
CA SER A 103 -3.20 21.24 59.63
C SER A 103 -1.94 20.83 58.90
N GLU A 104 -1.10 21.80 58.46
CA GLU A 104 0.21 21.50 57.86
C GLU A 104 1.10 20.69 58.79
N ALA A 105 1.13 21.03 60.09
CA ALA A 105 1.87 20.25 61.09
C ALA A 105 1.40 18.79 61.21
N ASP A 106 0.11 18.52 61.00
CA ASP A 106 -0.42 17.16 60.93
C ASP A 106 -0.01 16.45 59.65
N ARG A 107 0.01 17.18 58.51
CA ARG A 107 0.52 16.66 57.22
C ARG A 107 2.00 16.24 57.37
N ASP A 108 2.83 17.09 57.95
CA ASP A 108 4.26 16.78 58.16
C ASP A 108 4.44 15.57 59.06
N ARG A 109 3.66 15.43 60.14
CA ARG A 109 3.68 14.22 60.99
C ARG A 109 3.23 12.95 60.24
N ALA A 110 2.23 13.06 59.36
CA ALA A 110 1.78 11.94 58.52
C ALA A 110 2.87 11.55 57.49
N LEU A 111 3.52 12.52 56.86
CA LEU A 111 4.62 12.28 55.93
C LEU A 111 5.81 11.64 56.64
N ALA A 112 6.24 12.17 57.80
CA ALA A 112 7.33 11.61 58.60
C ALA A 112 7.07 10.13 58.94
N ARG A 113 5.83 9.81 59.36
CA ARG A 113 5.44 8.43 59.69
C ARG A 113 5.44 7.52 58.48
N ALA A 114 4.96 8.01 57.31
CA ALA A 114 4.95 7.27 56.08
C ALA A 114 6.37 7.04 55.54
N ALA A 115 7.21 8.05 55.58
CA ALA A 115 8.61 7.99 55.18
C ALA A 115 9.41 6.99 56.01
N ALA A 116 9.25 7.01 57.34
CA ALA A 116 9.85 6.02 58.23
C ALA A 116 9.38 4.56 57.88
N ARG A 117 8.10 4.37 57.57
CA ARG A 117 7.56 3.05 57.15
C ARG A 117 8.11 2.56 55.81
N LEU A 118 8.44 3.49 54.90
CA LEU A 118 9.00 3.18 53.58
C LEU A 118 10.53 3.15 53.57
N GLY A 119 11.17 3.57 54.65
CA GLY A 119 12.65 3.64 54.73
C GLY A 119 13.27 4.71 53.83
N VAL A 120 12.57 5.82 53.59
CA VAL A 120 13.02 6.96 52.76
C VAL A 120 12.97 8.27 53.55
N GLY A 121 13.58 9.34 53.04
CA GLY A 121 13.41 10.66 53.56
C GLY A 121 12.04 11.27 53.28
N GLU A 122 11.58 12.21 54.16
CA GLU A 122 10.27 12.88 54.00
C GLU A 122 10.18 13.64 52.67
N ALA A 123 11.23 14.37 52.27
CA ALA A 123 11.30 15.07 51.00
C ALA A 123 11.19 14.10 49.81
N ALA A 124 11.91 12.98 49.85
CA ALA A 124 11.88 11.97 48.79
C ALA A 124 10.49 11.28 48.66
N LEU A 125 9.76 11.14 49.79
CA LEU A 125 8.40 10.68 49.81
C LEU A 125 7.45 11.74 49.22
N ASP A 126 7.54 12.97 49.61
CA ASP A 126 6.69 14.08 49.15
C ASP A 126 6.86 14.29 47.64
N ASP A 127 8.09 14.24 47.12
CA ASP A 127 8.41 14.30 45.70
C ASP A 127 7.81 13.09 44.94
N SER A 128 7.77 11.90 45.56
CA SER A 128 7.25 10.68 44.96
C SER A 128 5.73 10.65 44.86
N LEU A 129 5.00 11.38 45.73
CA LEU A 129 3.55 11.30 45.84
C LEU A 129 2.80 11.52 44.51
N TYR A 130 3.30 12.47 43.72
CA TYR A 130 2.65 12.91 42.48
C TYR A 130 3.63 13.02 41.30
N ALA A 131 4.72 12.27 41.33
CA ALA A 131 5.74 12.27 40.29
C ALA A 131 5.22 11.75 38.95
N ASP A 132 4.14 10.97 38.97
CA ASP A 132 3.44 10.42 37.80
C ASP A 132 2.46 11.40 37.12
N ARG A 133 2.27 12.59 37.71
CA ARG A 133 1.46 13.62 37.04
C ARG A 133 2.28 14.32 35.94
N ASP A 134 1.65 14.58 34.78
CA ASP A 134 2.28 15.19 33.62
C ASP A 134 3.18 16.37 33.94
N PRO A 135 2.77 17.39 34.76
CA PRO A 135 3.63 18.52 35.06
C PRO A 135 4.91 18.18 35.83
N ARG A 136 4.96 17.02 36.52
CA ARG A 136 6.09 16.56 37.34
C ARG A 136 6.98 15.54 36.65
N GLN A 137 6.57 15.04 35.50
CA GLN A 137 7.42 14.16 34.69
C GLN A 137 8.67 14.92 34.25
N ILE A 138 9.80 14.22 34.22
CA ILE A 138 11.10 14.79 33.85
C ILE A 138 11.31 14.57 32.35
N LEU A 139 11.68 15.62 31.65
CA LEU A 139 12.17 15.50 30.27
C LEU A 139 13.53 14.79 30.30
N THR A 140 13.60 13.54 29.90
CA THR A 140 14.83 12.73 30.00
C THR A 140 15.66 12.74 28.73
N ALA A 141 15.04 12.96 27.58
CA ALA A 141 15.72 13.08 26.30
C ALA A 141 14.95 14.00 25.34
N PHE A 142 15.69 14.71 24.52
CA PHE A 142 15.16 15.47 23.39
C PHE A 142 16.11 15.33 22.20
N GLU A 143 15.66 14.67 21.15
CA GLU A 143 16.42 14.43 19.93
C GLU A 143 15.64 14.98 18.73
N PRO A 144 15.75 16.30 18.47
CA PRO A 144 14.98 16.94 17.42
C PRO A 144 15.37 16.42 16.04
N ARG A 145 14.41 15.91 15.29
CA ARG A 145 14.60 15.47 13.90
C ARG A 145 14.63 16.62 12.90
N TRP A 146 14.22 17.81 13.31
CA TRP A 146 14.14 19.00 12.48
C TRP A 146 15.06 20.11 13.01
N ASP A 147 15.77 20.75 12.11
CA ASP A 147 16.36 22.05 12.35
C ASP A 147 15.27 23.15 12.29
N PRO A 148 15.58 24.43 12.58
CA PRO A 148 14.59 25.51 12.59
C PRO A 148 13.86 25.69 11.25
N ASP A 149 14.50 25.51 10.10
CA ASP A 149 13.89 25.67 8.78
C ASP A 149 12.94 24.49 8.49
N ALA A 150 13.39 23.25 8.70
CA ALA A 150 12.55 22.07 8.58
C ALA A 150 11.37 22.04 9.57
N LEU A 151 11.53 22.67 10.77
CA LEU A 151 10.43 22.81 11.72
C LEU A 151 9.35 23.78 11.20
N LEU A 152 9.73 24.87 10.50
CA LEU A 152 8.77 25.76 9.84
C LEU A 152 8.00 25.00 8.75
N ASP A 153 8.69 24.25 7.88
CA ASP A 153 8.06 23.46 6.83
C ASP A 153 7.11 22.42 7.42
N GLN A 154 7.54 21.69 8.45
CA GLN A 154 6.69 20.73 9.14
C GLN A 154 5.47 21.38 9.82
N TYR A 155 5.64 22.58 10.38
CA TYR A 155 4.53 23.33 10.95
C TYR A 155 3.51 23.71 9.87
N ASN A 156 3.95 24.24 8.74
CA ASN A 156 3.09 24.65 7.63
C ASN A 156 2.33 23.44 7.06
N LEU A 157 3.02 22.33 6.81
CA LEU A 157 2.38 21.08 6.40
C LEU A 157 1.33 20.62 7.43
N SER A 158 1.68 20.64 8.73
CA SER A 158 0.76 20.23 9.79
C SER A 158 -0.44 21.16 9.94
N LEU A 159 -0.25 22.45 9.72
CA LEU A 159 -1.34 23.45 9.75
C LEU A 159 -2.30 23.24 8.56
N ALA A 160 -1.76 23.06 7.34
CA ALA A 160 -2.55 22.75 6.15
C ALA A 160 -3.34 21.45 6.31
N GLN A 161 -2.71 20.41 6.83
CA GLN A 161 -3.35 19.13 7.13
C GLN A 161 -4.51 19.29 8.14
N THR A 162 -4.33 20.13 9.17
CA THR A 162 -5.37 20.39 10.17
C THR A 162 -6.53 21.18 9.58
N ALA A 163 -6.26 22.10 8.64
CA ALA A 163 -7.29 22.83 7.92
C ALA A 163 -8.21 21.91 7.08
N LEU A 164 -7.72 20.76 6.62
CA LEU A 164 -8.45 19.79 5.84
C LEU A 164 -9.37 18.86 6.67
N PHE A 165 -9.33 18.90 8.00
CA PHE A 165 -10.15 17.98 8.82
C PHE A 165 -11.65 18.13 8.63
N ASP A 166 -12.11 19.28 8.19
CA ASP A 166 -13.52 19.54 7.88
C ASP A 166 -13.75 19.69 6.36
N ALA A 167 -12.80 19.27 5.52
CA ALA A 167 -12.97 19.23 4.09
C ALA A 167 -14.00 18.15 3.69
N VAL A 168 -14.84 18.48 2.71
CA VAL A 168 -15.90 17.61 2.17
C VAL A 168 -15.57 17.10 0.77
N GLU A 169 -14.80 17.86 0.02
CA GLU A 169 -14.31 17.53 -1.31
C GLU A 169 -12.93 18.16 -1.50
N VAL A 170 -12.07 17.50 -2.25
CA VAL A 170 -10.79 18.07 -2.69
C VAL A 170 -10.60 17.87 -4.18
N ARG A 171 -9.97 18.85 -4.82
CA ARG A 171 -9.60 18.87 -6.24
C ARG A 171 -8.08 18.99 -6.33
N VAL A 172 -7.46 18.05 -7.01
CA VAL A 172 -6.01 17.96 -7.05
C VAL A 172 -5.51 17.89 -8.49
N ARG A 173 -4.49 18.70 -8.79
CA ARG A 173 -3.66 18.58 -9.98
C ARG A 173 -2.25 18.26 -9.53
N SER A 174 -1.59 17.36 -10.23
CA SER A 174 -0.22 16.93 -9.92
C SER A 174 0.53 16.63 -11.21
N SER A 175 1.83 16.90 -11.21
CA SER A 175 2.76 16.49 -12.26
C SER A 175 2.91 14.97 -12.36
N ASP A 176 2.51 14.23 -11.32
CA ASP A 176 2.44 12.77 -11.31
C ASP A 176 1.00 12.29 -10.99
N PRO A 177 0.14 12.20 -12.02
CA PRO A 177 -1.23 11.74 -11.85
C PRO A 177 -1.36 10.29 -11.39
N LYS A 178 -0.40 9.41 -11.76
CA LYS A 178 -0.40 8.00 -11.34
C LYS A 178 -0.18 7.88 -9.84
N ALA A 179 0.89 8.50 -9.32
CA ALA A 179 1.14 8.52 -7.87
C ALA A 179 0.00 9.16 -7.07
N LEU A 180 -0.66 10.18 -7.64
CA LEU A 180 -1.84 10.80 -7.03
C LEU A 180 -2.99 9.80 -6.89
N ILE A 181 -3.35 9.09 -7.97
CA ILE A 181 -4.46 8.13 -7.96
C ILE A 181 -4.15 6.96 -7.05
N SER A 182 -2.92 6.42 -7.08
CA SER A 182 -2.44 5.41 -6.14
C SER A 182 -2.62 5.85 -4.68
N ALA A 183 -2.25 7.10 -4.35
CA ALA A 183 -2.43 7.62 -3.00
C ALA A 183 -3.91 7.74 -2.61
N VAL A 184 -4.79 8.14 -3.54
CA VAL A 184 -6.24 8.23 -3.33
C VAL A 184 -6.84 6.86 -3.03
N LYS A 185 -6.50 5.85 -3.84
CA LYS A 185 -6.94 4.46 -3.67
C LYS A 185 -6.48 3.89 -2.33
N ARG A 186 -5.18 3.99 -2.01
CA ARG A 186 -4.59 3.52 -0.73
C ARG A 186 -5.25 4.15 0.51
N LEU A 187 -5.76 5.37 0.39
CA LEU A 187 -6.45 6.07 1.47
C LEU A 187 -7.95 5.75 1.55
N GLY A 188 -8.45 4.85 0.70
CA GLY A 188 -9.85 4.47 0.65
C GLY A 188 -10.77 5.64 0.27
N LEU A 189 -10.31 6.51 -0.65
CA LEU A 189 -11.06 7.67 -1.12
C LEU A 189 -11.62 7.39 -2.52
N MET A 190 -12.76 7.99 -2.83
CA MET A 190 -13.36 7.95 -4.17
C MET A 190 -12.82 9.09 -5.01
N TYR A 191 -12.65 8.87 -6.30
CA TYR A 191 -12.16 9.89 -7.21
C TYR A 191 -12.86 9.89 -8.56
N GLU A 192 -12.81 11.03 -9.21
CA GLU A 192 -13.24 11.24 -10.59
C GLU A 192 -12.20 12.12 -11.29
N VAL A 193 -11.71 11.70 -12.46
CA VAL A 193 -10.78 12.50 -13.24
C VAL A 193 -11.57 13.34 -14.25
N ARG A 194 -11.39 14.65 -14.22
CA ARG A 194 -12.09 15.60 -15.10
C ARG A 194 -11.08 16.35 -15.98
N PRO A 195 -11.35 16.47 -17.28
CA PRO A 195 -10.57 17.37 -18.12
C PRO A 195 -10.90 18.84 -17.77
N THR A 196 -9.88 19.69 -17.76
CA THR A 196 -10.00 21.14 -17.59
C THR A 196 -9.13 21.85 -18.62
N ASP A 197 -9.33 23.15 -18.83
CA ASP A 197 -8.47 23.94 -19.75
C ASP A 197 -6.99 23.95 -19.36
N ALA A 198 -6.69 23.69 -18.07
CA ALA A 198 -5.33 23.62 -17.52
C ALA A 198 -4.79 22.18 -17.37
N GLY A 199 -5.40 21.20 -18.05
CA GLY A 199 -5.04 19.79 -17.98
C GLY A 199 -6.07 18.93 -17.26
N ARG A 200 -5.63 17.83 -16.64
CA ARG A 200 -6.50 16.90 -15.89
C ARG A 200 -6.53 17.24 -14.42
N GLU A 201 -7.71 17.16 -13.82
CA GLU A 201 -7.95 17.39 -12.40
C GLU A 201 -8.60 16.16 -11.77
N VAL A 202 -8.11 15.74 -10.63
CA VAL A 202 -8.67 14.63 -9.85
C VAL A 202 -9.56 15.21 -8.77
N VAL A 203 -10.86 14.99 -8.87
CA VAL A 203 -11.84 15.33 -7.82
C VAL A 203 -11.97 14.15 -6.88
N VAL A 204 -11.66 14.35 -5.61
CA VAL A 204 -11.64 13.31 -4.59
C VAL A 204 -12.71 13.60 -3.54
N THR A 205 -13.51 12.59 -3.24
CA THR A 205 -14.58 12.66 -2.24
C THR A 205 -14.50 11.48 -1.27
N GLY A 206 -15.16 11.60 -0.13
CA GLY A 206 -15.40 10.44 0.75
C GLY A 206 -16.49 9.54 0.17
N PRO A 207 -16.54 8.23 0.57
CA PRO A 207 -17.49 7.27 0.05
C PRO A 207 -18.97 7.58 0.33
N ASP A 208 -19.25 8.59 1.10
CA ASP A 208 -20.64 8.94 1.49
C ASP A 208 -20.95 10.42 1.24
N HIS A 209 -21.55 10.72 0.10
CA HIS A 209 -22.26 12.01 -0.10
C HIS A 209 -23.41 12.23 0.89
N LEU A 210 -23.92 11.17 1.51
CA LEU A 210 -25.05 11.20 2.45
C LEU A 210 -24.66 11.58 3.87
N PHE A 211 -23.39 11.41 4.27
CA PHE A 211 -22.88 11.73 5.60
C PHE A 211 -21.84 12.86 5.57
N ARG A 212 -22.27 14.04 5.17
CA ARG A 212 -21.46 15.29 5.05
C ARG A 212 -20.66 15.71 6.30
N ARG A 213 -20.59 14.89 7.36
CA ARG A 213 -20.03 15.30 8.66
C ARG A 213 -19.17 14.26 9.36
N THR A 214 -18.58 13.30 8.66
CA THR A 214 -17.70 12.35 9.35
C THR A 214 -16.23 12.80 9.28
N ARG A 215 -15.66 13.08 10.45
CA ARG A 215 -14.21 13.42 10.66
C ARG A 215 -13.23 12.41 10.06
N ARG A 216 -13.72 11.26 9.62
CA ARG A 216 -12.89 10.16 9.08
C ARG A 216 -12.21 10.54 7.76
N TYR A 217 -12.90 11.28 6.89
CA TYR A 217 -12.36 11.64 5.56
C TYR A 217 -11.41 12.82 5.62
N GLY A 218 -11.62 13.77 6.50
CA GLY A 218 -10.68 14.87 6.72
C GLY A 218 -9.28 14.39 7.07
N THR A 219 -9.16 13.28 7.81
CA THR A 219 -7.86 12.66 8.09
C THR A 219 -7.25 12.05 6.83
N SER A 220 -8.06 11.44 5.95
CA SER A 220 -7.58 10.87 4.68
C SER A 220 -7.16 11.99 3.71
N PHE A 221 -7.90 13.10 3.62
CA PHE A 221 -7.49 14.27 2.84
C PHE A 221 -6.19 14.91 3.37
N ALA A 222 -6.01 14.97 4.69
CA ALA A 222 -4.77 15.43 5.30
C ALA A 222 -3.57 14.52 4.95
N ARG A 223 -3.77 13.21 4.86
CA ARG A 223 -2.75 12.25 4.40
C ARG A 223 -2.49 12.37 2.90
N LEU A 224 -3.55 12.58 2.11
CA LEU A 224 -3.44 12.80 0.66
C LEU A 224 -2.60 14.04 0.37
N LEU A 225 -2.83 15.17 1.06
CA LEU A 225 -2.01 16.37 0.92
C LEU A 225 -0.53 16.07 1.11
N ARG A 226 -0.15 15.28 2.13
CA ARG A 226 1.25 14.91 2.36
C ARG A 226 1.84 14.09 1.20
N SER A 227 1.05 13.26 0.55
CA SER A 227 1.48 12.49 -0.62
C SER A 227 1.67 13.37 -1.84
N VAL A 228 0.72 14.28 -2.08
CA VAL A 228 0.76 15.24 -3.19
C VAL A 228 1.91 16.23 -3.04
N ALA A 229 2.15 16.74 -1.83
CA ALA A 229 3.20 17.72 -1.55
C ALA A 229 4.64 17.17 -1.74
N LYS A 230 4.81 15.90 -2.08
CA LYS A 230 6.09 15.31 -2.49
C LYS A 230 6.37 15.42 -3.99
N THR A 231 5.37 15.76 -4.80
CA THR A 231 5.53 15.92 -6.25
C THR A 231 6.07 17.32 -6.57
N ALA A 232 6.71 17.45 -7.73
CA ALA A 232 7.42 18.68 -8.10
C ALA A 232 6.48 19.86 -8.36
N ASP A 233 5.32 19.61 -8.98
CA ASP A 233 4.33 20.63 -9.31
C ASP A 233 2.94 20.08 -8.99
N TRP A 234 2.21 20.81 -8.14
CA TRP A 234 0.89 20.42 -7.70
C TRP A 234 0.03 21.60 -7.26
N ARG A 235 -1.28 21.42 -7.37
CA ARG A 235 -2.30 22.31 -6.83
C ARG A 235 -3.36 21.48 -6.11
N PHE A 236 -3.72 21.88 -4.91
CA PHE A 236 -4.68 21.21 -4.05
C PHE A 236 -5.74 22.22 -3.60
N GLU A 237 -6.95 22.05 -4.05
CA GLU A 237 -8.10 22.87 -3.68
C GLU A 237 -9.07 22.04 -2.85
N ALA A 238 -9.66 22.62 -1.81
CA ALA A 238 -10.59 21.92 -0.95
C ALA A 238 -11.80 22.79 -0.60
N THR A 239 -12.97 22.18 -0.61
CA THR A 239 -14.17 22.77 0.00
C THR A 239 -14.23 22.33 1.45
N VAL A 240 -14.16 23.29 2.37
CA VAL A 240 -14.11 23.06 3.83
C VAL A 240 -15.43 23.53 4.46
N ASP A 241 -16.09 22.67 5.24
CA ASP A 241 -17.25 23.04 6.06
C ASP A 241 -16.79 23.80 7.31
N ASP A 242 -16.74 25.14 7.24
CA ASP A 242 -16.46 26.00 8.38
C ASP A 242 -17.75 26.30 9.15
N ARG A 243 -18.18 25.36 9.98
CA ARG A 243 -19.37 25.47 10.86
C ARG A 243 -20.67 25.69 10.08
N GLY A 244 -20.87 24.96 9.01
CA GLY A 244 -22.05 25.04 8.15
C GLY A 244 -21.93 26.07 7.01
N THR A 245 -20.76 26.65 6.83
CA THR A 245 -20.45 27.53 5.69
C THR A 245 -19.33 26.90 4.88
N ASP A 246 -19.61 26.57 3.63
CA ASP A 246 -18.60 26.05 2.72
C ASP A 246 -17.62 27.16 2.33
N ARG A 247 -16.32 26.90 2.49
CA ARG A 247 -15.23 27.82 2.16
C ARG A 247 -14.18 27.12 1.30
N GLU A 248 -13.60 27.87 0.39
CA GLU A 248 -12.55 27.37 -0.48
C GLU A 248 -11.16 27.57 0.17
N LEU A 249 -10.39 26.49 0.20
CA LEU A 249 -8.97 26.44 0.55
C LEU A 249 -8.18 26.09 -0.73
N ALA A 250 -7.16 26.86 -1.04
CA ALA A 250 -6.24 26.55 -2.12
C ALA A 250 -4.81 26.50 -1.60
N LEU A 251 -4.04 25.47 -2.02
CA LEU A 251 -2.66 25.21 -1.63
C LEU A 251 -1.82 24.84 -2.86
N THR A 252 -0.55 25.23 -2.82
CA THR A 252 0.46 24.93 -3.85
C THR A 252 1.78 24.54 -3.19
N GLY A 253 2.78 24.17 -3.99
CA GLY A 253 4.14 23.90 -3.52
C GLY A 253 4.84 25.11 -2.88
N ASP A 254 4.38 26.34 -3.19
CA ASP A 254 4.88 27.56 -2.56
C ASP A 254 4.39 27.73 -1.09
N ASP A 255 3.25 27.13 -0.78
CA ASP A 255 2.63 27.24 0.56
C ASP A 255 3.14 26.17 1.52
N VAL A 256 3.37 24.95 0.99
CA VAL A 256 3.62 23.76 1.80
C VAL A 256 4.66 22.85 1.13
N SER A 257 5.68 22.48 1.90
CA SER A 257 6.69 21.47 1.54
C SER A 257 6.73 20.33 2.57
N VAL A 258 7.30 19.19 2.18
CA VAL A 258 7.52 18.06 3.09
C VAL A 258 8.99 18.01 3.46
N PRO A 259 9.37 18.33 4.72
CA PRO A 259 10.78 18.34 5.10
C PRO A 259 11.40 16.94 5.05
N GLY A 260 12.63 16.86 4.51
CA GLY A 260 13.49 15.68 4.60
C GLY A 260 13.06 14.48 3.75
N VAL A 261 12.35 14.69 2.64
CA VAL A 261 11.95 13.60 1.73
C VAL A 261 12.52 13.85 0.35
N ASP A 262 13.50 13.02 -0.05
CA ASP A 262 13.77 12.81 -1.47
C ASP A 262 12.61 12.01 -2.09
N PRO A 263 12.22 12.30 -3.33
CA PRO A 263 11.15 11.56 -4.00
C PRO A 263 11.53 10.08 -4.11
N ILE A 264 10.85 9.22 -3.37
CA ILE A 264 11.07 7.77 -3.41
C ILE A 264 10.29 7.23 -4.61
N ALA A 265 11.01 6.71 -5.60
CA ALA A 265 10.48 5.97 -6.74
C ALA A 265 10.48 4.45 -6.43
N GLU A 266 9.75 4.01 -5.39
CA GLU A 266 9.46 2.59 -5.23
C GLU A 266 7.98 2.33 -5.48
N PRO A 267 7.63 1.28 -6.27
CA PRO A 267 6.25 0.90 -6.51
C PRO A 267 5.62 0.38 -5.20
N THR A 268 4.71 1.15 -4.64
CA THR A 268 3.89 0.74 -3.49
C THR A 268 2.52 0.34 -3.99
N TYR A 269 2.03 -0.84 -3.57
CA TYR A 269 0.67 -1.29 -3.86
C TYR A 269 -0.35 -0.45 -3.10
N ASP A 270 -1.50 -0.19 -3.71
CA ASP A 270 -2.54 0.68 -3.16
C ASP A 270 -3.29 -0.01 -2.00
N SER A 271 -3.39 -1.34 -2.07
CA SER A 271 -3.97 -2.15 -1.00
C SER A 271 -3.19 -3.45 -0.77
N GLY A 272 -3.36 -4.07 0.41
CA GLY A 272 -2.81 -5.39 0.70
C GLY A 272 -3.42 -6.49 -0.20
N VAL A 273 -4.65 -6.30 -0.67
CA VAL A 273 -5.34 -7.23 -1.59
C VAL A 273 -4.67 -7.22 -2.96
N GLU A 274 -4.32 -6.05 -3.49
CA GLU A 274 -3.60 -5.90 -4.76
C GLU A 274 -2.20 -6.52 -4.70
N ALA A 275 -1.45 -6.24 -3.62
CA ALA A 275 -0.10 -6.78 -3.43
C ALA A 275 -0.11 -8.32 -3.38
N ASP A 276 -1.04 -8.89 -2.62
CA ASP A 276 -1.20 -10.33 -2.45
C ASP A 276 -1.64 -11.00 -3.77
N PHE A 277 -2.57 -10.38 -4.51
CA PHE A 277 -2.99 -10.85 -5.82
C PHE A 277 -1.83 -10.84 -6.82
N ALA A 278 -1.12 -9.71 -6.96
CA ALA A 278 -0.02 -9.57 -7.90
C ALA A 278 1.11 -10.59 -7.64
N ALA A 279 1.50 -10.78 -6.38
CA ALA A 279 2.54 -11.74 -6.01
C ALA A 279 2.15 -13.17 -6.37
N ARG A 280 0.90 -13.55 -6.12
CA ARG A 280 0.39 -14.90 -6.45
C ARG A 280 0.23 -15.11 -7.95
N PHE A 281 -0.29 -14.11 -8.68
CA PHE A 281 -0.45 -14.20 -10.13
C PHE A 281 0.90 -14.34 -10.84
N GLN A 282 1.88 -13.50 -10.48
CA GLN A 282 3.23 -13.54 -11.07
C GLN A 282 4.01 -14.83 -10.77
N SER A 283 3.60 -15.60 -9.75
CA SER A 283 4.21 -16.89 -9.45
C SER A 283 3.74 -18.02 -10.36
N LEU A 284 2.72 -17.78 -11.20
CA LEU A 284 2.19 -18.74 -12.16
C LEU A 284 2.89 -18.59 -13.51
N ASP A 285 3.13 -19.70 -14.18
CA ASP A 285 3.63 -19.73 -15.56
C ASP A 285 2.42 -19.67 -16.51
N LEU A 286 2.09 -18.45 -16.95
CA LEU A 286 0.93 -18.16 -17.81
C LEU A 286 1.39 -17.40 -19.06
N ASP A 287 0.62 -17.51 -20.13
CA ASP A 287 0.83 -16.71 -21.35
C ASP A 287 0.31 -15.25 -21.24
N TRP A 288 0.06 -14.81 -20.00
CA TRP A 288 -0.38 -13.47 -19.65
C TRP A 288 0.64 -12.75 -18.77
N THR A 289 1.04 -11.56 -19.20
CA THR A 289 1.92 -10.69 -18.40
C THR A 289 1.07 -9.71 -17.58
N LEU A 290 1.29 -9.67 -16.27
CA LEU A 290 0.62 -8.71 -15.39
C LEU A 290 1.35 -7.38 -15.41
N VAL A 291 0.69 -6.33 -15.90
CA VAL A 291 1.16 -4.94 -15.89
C VAL A 291 0.38 -4.17 -14.82
N ARG A 292 1.10 -3.48 -13.96
CA ARG A 292 0.52 -2.66 -12.90
C ARG A 292 0.29 -1.23 -13.38
N GLU A 293 -0.83 -0.62 -12.98
CA GLU A 293 -1.18 0.76 -13.33
C GLU A 293 -0.93 1.05 -14.82
N PRO A 294 -1.64 0.37 -15.72
CA PRO A 294 -1.46 0.54 -17.16
C PRO A 294 -1.77 1.97 -17.61
N GLU A 295 -1.63 2.25 -18.88
CA GLU A 295 -1.99 3.56 -19.41
C GLU A 295 -3.45 3.93 -19.15
N PRO A 296 -3.72 5.24 -18.90
CA PRO A 296 -5.07 5.71 -18.59
C PRO A 296 -6.06 5.45 -19.73
N LEU A 297 -7.18 4.83 -19.41
CA LEU A 297 -8.29 4.60 -20.33
C LEU A 297 -9.19 5.83 -20.43
N ALA A 298 -9.55 6.23 -21.65
CA ALA A 298 -10.53 7.28 -21.90
C ALA A 298 -11.94 6.66 -21.95
N ALA A 299 -12.78 7.00 -20.96
CA ALA A 299 -14.19 6.61 -20.91
C ALA A 299 -15.08 7.83 -21.16
N GLY A 300 -15.36 8.13 -22.42
CA GLY A 300 -16.11 9.34 -22.82
C GLY A 300 -15.38 10.63 -22.39
N THR A 301 -16.01 11.42 -21.50
CA THR A 301 -15.40 12.64 -20.95
C THR A 301 -14.54 12.40 -19.70
N ARG A 302 -14.33 11.14 -19.30
CA ARG A 302 -13.64 10.74 -18.08
C ARG A 302 -12.41 9.91 -18.39
N VAL A 303 -11.52 9.80 -17.42
CA VAL A 303 -10.32 8.98 -17.51
C VAL A 303 -10.28 8.05 -16.31
N MET A 304 -9.93 6.79 -16.55
CA MET A 304 -9.75 5.76 -15.54
C MET A 304 -8.34 5.19 -15.64
N ILE A 305 -7.70 4.88 -14.53
CA ILE A 305 -6.48 4.09 -14.47
C ILE A 305 -6.84 2.79 -13.73
N PRO A 306 -6.90 1.64 -14.43
CA PRO A 306 -7.12 0.34 -13.82
C PRO A 306 -5.97 -0.02 -12.87
N ASP A 307 -6.22 -0.92 -11.91
CA ASP A 307 -5.17 -1.41 -11.00
C ASP A 307 -4.13 -2.23 -11.75
N PHE A 308 -4.60 -3.04 -12.71
CA PHE A 308 -3.77 -3.93 -13.52
C PHE A 308 -4.26 -4.01 -14.96
N ALA A 309 -3.36 -4.52 -15.82
CA ALA A 309 -3.70 -5.07 -17.13
C ALA A 309 -3.02 -6.44 -17.28
N PHE A 310 -3.68 -7.34 -17.98
CA PHE A 310 -3.13 -8.60 -18.46
C PHE A 310 -2.87 -8.46 -19.96
N GLU A 311 -1.62 -8.51 -20.35
CA GLU A 311 -1.19 -8.48 -21.74
C GLU A 311 -0.94 -9.91 -22.21
N TYR A 312 -1.61 -10.33 -23.30
CA TYR A 312 -1.42 -11.65 -23.85
C TYR A 312 -0.14 -11.72 -24.68
N ARG A 313 0.66 -12.75 -24.43
CA ARG A 313 2.01 -12.88 -25.00
C ARG A 313 2.05 -13.03 -26.50
N PHE A 314 1.01 -13.64 -27.12
CA PHE A 314 0.99 -14.06 -28.52
C PHE A 314 0.03 -13.25 -29.40
N ALA A 315 -0.58 -12.19 -28.87
CA ALA A 315 -1.40 -11.25 -29.63
C ALA A 315 -1.37 -9.87 -28.98
N ASP A 316 -1.64 -8.83 -29.76
CA ASP A 316 -1.87 -7.47 -29.24
C ASP A 316 -3.26 -7.40 -28.61
N PHE A 317 -3.37 -8.05 -27.46
CA PHE A 317 -4.63 -8.15 -26.73
C PHE A 317 -4.39 -7.89 -25.23
N THR A 318 -5.20 -7.01 -24.67
CA THR A 318 -5.07 -6.56 -23.28
C THR A 318 -6.42 -6.64 -22.58
N VAL A 319 -6.45 -7.26 -21.40
CA VAL A 319 -7.59 -7.27 -20.49
C VAL A 319 -7.24 -6.42 -19.27
N PHE A 320 -7.99 -5.37 -19.04
CA PHE A 320 -7.81 -4.52 -17.86
C PHE A 320 -8.47 -5.13 -16.63
N PHE A 321 -7.93 -4.81 -15.44
CA PHE A 321 -8.43 -5.38 -14.20
C PHE A 321 -8.47 -4.35 -13.09
N GLU A 322 -9.60 -4.27 -12.39
CA GLU A 322 -9.85 -3.35 -11.28
C GLU A 322 -10.34 -4.12 -10.05
N ILE A 323 -9.81 -3.81 -8.86
CA ILE A 323 -10.19 -4.45 -7.60
C ILE A 323 -10.99 -3.46 -6.74
N MET A 324 -12.27 -3.73 -6.56
CA MET A 324 -13.21 -2.87 -5.82
C MET A 324 -13.46 -3.43 -4.42
N GLY A 325 -12.71 -2.97 -3.40
CA GLY A 325 -12.77 -3.51 -2.04
C GLY A 325 -13.28 -2.57 -0.95
N PHE A 326 -13.44 -1.26 -1.20
CA PHE A 326 -13.81 -0.29 -0.16
C PHE A 326 -14.85 0.74 -0.62
N TRP A 327 -15.48 0.53 -1.76
CA TRP A 327 -16.43 1.46 -2.37
C TRP A 327 -17.85 1.17 -1.92
N THR A 328 -18.74 2.19 -1.98
CA THR A 328 -20.16 1.95 -1.71
C THR A 328 -20.83 1.24 -2.88
N PRO A 329 -21.93 0.49 -2.62
CA PRO A 329 -22.71 -0.16 -3.68
C PRO A 329 -23.08 0.78 -4.82
N GLU A 330 -23.52 2.00 -4.50
CA GLU A 330 -23.93 3.00 -5.50
C GLU A 330 -22.74 3.47 -6.36
N TYR A 331 -21.54 3.54 -5.78
CA TYR A 331 -20.34 3.89 -6.54
C TYR A 331 -19.88 2.77 -7.45
N VAL A 332 -19.93 1.53 -6.97
CA VAL A 332 -19.65 0.33 -7.77
C VAL A 332 -20.63 0.28 -8.96
N GLU A 333 -21.94 0.45 -8.74
CA GLU A 333 -22.94 0.47 -9.80
C GLU A 333 -22.72 1.61 -10.80
N LYS A 334 -22.34 2.81 -10.32
CA LYS A 334 -21.98 3.93 -11.18
C LYS A 334 -20.75 3.62 -12.03
N LYS A 335 -19.73 2.97 -11.45
CA LYS A 335 -18.48 2.64 -12.15
C LYS A 335 -18.69 1.52 -13.16
N LEU A 336 -19.47 0.50 -12.82
CA LEU A 336 -19.84 -0.57 -13.76
C LEU A 336 -20.63 -0.03 -14.96
N ARG A 337 -21.53 0.94 -14.74
CA ARG A 337 -22.20 1.63 -15.85
C ARG A 337 -21.24 2.41 -16.74
N GLN A 338 -20.21 3.03 -16.16
CA GLN A 338 -19.17 3.74 -16.92
C GLN A 338 -18.30 2.79 -17.75
N LEU A 339 -18.05 1.57 -17.22
CA LEU A 339 -17.31 0.53 -17.92
C LEU A 339 -18.10 -0.05 -19.08
N ALA A 340 -19.43 -0.13 -18.95
CA ALA A 340 -20.30 -0.57 -20.04
C ALA A 340 -20.33 0.41 -21.24
N ASP A 341 -19.92 1.68 -21.04
CA ASP A 341 -19.79 2.68 -22.10
C ASP A 341 -18.45 2.57 -22.88
N LEU A 342 -17.55 1.64 -22.47
CA LEU A 342 -16.28 1.37 -23.15
C LEU A 342 -16.52 0.27 -24.22
N GLU A 343 -16.79 0.66 -25.46
CA GLU A 343 -17.16 -0.27 -26.53
C GLU A 343 -15.99 -1.16 -27.02
N ASP A 344 -14.71 -0.74 -26.80
CA ASP A 344 -13.52 -1.40 -27.35
C ASP A 344 -12.51 -1.85 -26.27
N VAL A 345 -12.92 -2.01 -25.01
CA VAL A 345 -12.01 -2.34 -23.90
C VAL A 345 -12.50 -3.54 -23.12
N GLU A 346 -11.70 -4.61 -23.12
CA GLU A 346 -11.96 -5.76 -22.29
C GLU A 346 -11.52 -5.49 -20.84
N MET A 347 -12.45 -5.68 -19.88
CA MET A 347 -12.19 -5.40 -18.47
C MET A 347 -12.81 -6.43 -17.55
N LEU A 348 -12.02 -6.89 -16.58
CA LEU A 348 -12.46 -7.67 -15.43
C LEU A 348 -12.54 -6.78 -14.20
N VAL A 349 -13.53 -7.02 -13.36
CA VAL A 349 -13.74 -6.27 -12.12
C VAL A 349 -13.89 -7.24 -10.96
N ALA A 350 -12.98 -7.22 -10.00
CA ALA A 350 -13.14 -7.95 -8.74
C ALA A 350 -13.93 -7.09 -7.75
N VAL A 351 -15.01 -7.65 -7.17
CA VAL A 351 -15.93 -6.94 -6.27
C VAL A 351 -16.01 -7.66 -4.94
N ASP A 352 -15.78 -6.94 -3.84
CA ASP A 352 -15.91 -7.50 -2.49
C ASP A 352 -17.39 -7.77 -2.15
N GLU A 353 -17.72 -9.04 -1.86
CA GLU A 353 -19.08 -9.46 -1.50
C GLU A 353 -19.63 -8.75 -0.26
N SER A 354 -18.76 -8.27 0.63
CA SER A 354 -19.18 -7.50 1.82
C SER A 354 -19.87 -6.18 1.48
N LEU A 355 -19.74 -5.71 0.23
CA LEU A 355 -20.42 -4.51 -0.29
C LEU A 355 -21.91 -4.75 -0.58
N GLY A 356 -22.40 -6.01 -0.51
CA GLY A 356 -23.80 -6.36 -0.70
C GLY A 356 -24.36 -6.19 -2.12
N VAL A 357 -23.47 -6.12 -3.13
CA VAL A 357 -23.81 -5.88 -4.55
C VAL A 357 -23.70 -7.16 -5.39
N GLY A 358 -23.31 -8.30 -4.80
CA GLY A 358 -22.92 -9.53 -5.51
C GLY A 358 -24.00 -10.12 -6.41
N GLU A 359 -25.23 -10.29 -5.90
CA GLU A 359 -26.32 -10.93 -6.66
C GLU A 359 -26.78 -10.11 -7.89
N ASP A 360 -26.70 -8.78 -7.82
CA ASP A 360 -27.08 -7.89 -8.92
C ASP A 360 -26.01 -7.79 -10.02
N ILE A 361 -24.74 -8.05 -9.67
CA ILE A 361 -23.60 -7.96 -10.60
C ILE A 361 -23.45 -9.28 -11.36
N GLU A 362 -23.56 -10.43 -10.69
CA GLU A 362 -23.52 -11.76 -11.33
C GLU A 362 -24.61 -11.94 -12.38
N ALA A 363 -25.77 -11.30 -12.20
CA ALA A 363 -26.88 -11.39 -13.14
C ALA A 363 -26.71 -10.51 -14.39
N ARG A 364 -25.78 -9.55 -14.40
CA ARG A 364 -25.70 -8.51 -15.44
C ARG A 364 -24.42 -8.52 -16.27
N ASP A 365 -23.32 -9.07 -15.78
CA ASP A 365 -22.06 -8.96 -16.51
C ASP A 365 -21.10 -10.14 -16.24
N HIS A 366 -20.72 -10.85 -17.27
CA HIS A 366 -19.70 -11.92 -17.21
C HIS A 366 -18.30 -11.44 -16.82
N ARG A 367 -18.12 -10.12 -16.63
CA ARG A 367 -16.85 -9.45 -16.34
C ARG A 367 -16.61 -9.22 -14.84
N ALA A 368 -17.59 -9.52 -13.97
CA ALA A 368 -17.47 -9.35 -12.54
C ALA A 368 -16.99 -10.64 -11.84
N ILE A 369 -16.01 -10.52 -10.95
CA ILE A 369 -15.45 -11.61 -10.15
C ILE A 369 -15.71 -11.29 -8.68
N PRO A 370 -16.66 -11.97 -8.00
CA PRO A 370 -16.90 -11.75 -6.59
C PRO A 370 -15.76 -12.30 -5.73
N TYR A 371 -15.39 -11.59 -4.65
CA TYR A 371 -14.40 -12.07 -3.70
C TYR A 371 -14.71 -11.66 -2.27
N THR A 372 -14.14 -12.40 -1.29
CA THR A 372 -14.21 -12.09 0.15
C THR A 372 -12.80 -12.07 0.74
N GLY A 373 -12.36 -10.91 1.23
CA GLY A 373 -11.08 -10.70 1.87
C GLY A 373 -9.87 -10.71 0.93
N SER A 374 -9.76 -11.65 -0.01
CA SER A 374 -8.70 -11.68 -1.04
C SER A 374 -9.24 -12.19 -2.38
N VAL A 375 -8.74 -11.61 -3.47
CA VAL A 375 -9.08 -12.06 -4.83
C VAL A 375 -8.45 -13.42 -5.08
N ARG A 376 -9.24 -14.40 -5.52
CA ARG A 376 -8.73 -15.72 -5.89
C ARG A 376 -8.13 -15.65 -7.28
N VAL A 377 -6.82 -15.90 -7.37
CA VAL A 377 -6.12 -15.90 -8.66
C VAL A 377 -6.75 -16.89 -9.65
N LYS A 378 -7.23 -18.05 -9.16
CA LYS A 378 -7.90 -19.03 -9.98
C LYS A 378 -9.10 -18.46 -10.74
N ASP A 379 -9.95 -17.68 -10.07
CA ASP A 379 -11.17 -17.15 -10.69
C ASP A 379 -10.83 -16.13 -11.80
N VAL A 380 -9.75 -15.37 -11.63
CA VAL A 380 -9.21 -14.47 -12.65
C VAL A 380 -8.61 -15.25 -13.82
N VAL A 381 -7.81 -16.29 -13.55
CA VAL A 381 -7.23 -17.15 -14.58
C VAL A 381 -8.35 -17.86 -15.38
N ASP A 382 -9.39 -18.35 -14.71
CA ASP A 382 -10.53 -19.00 -15.38
C ASP A 382 -11.31 -18.00 -16.26
N ALA A 383 -11.34 -16.71 -15.90
CA ALA A 383 -11.88 -15.65 -16.75
C ALA A 383 -10.97 -15.34 -17.95
N LEU A 384 -9.65 -15.27 -17.74
CA LEU A 384 -8.66 -15.04 -18.80
C LEU A 384 -8.61 -16.19 -19.82
N ARG A 385 -8.81 -17.44 -19.39
CA ARG A 385 -8.86 -18.61 -20.29
C ARG A 385 -9.94 -18.51 -21.36
N ARG A 386 -11.04 -17.83 -21.10
CA ARG A 386 -12.09 -17.64 -22.11
C ARG A 386 -11.60 -16.79 -23.28
N TYR A 387 -10.84 -15.72 -22.97
CA TYR A 387 -10.20 -14.90 -24.01
C TYR A 387 -9.10 -15.68 -24.71
N GLU A 388 -8.32 -16.44 -23.95
CA GLU A 388 -7.25 -17.29 -24.48
C GLU A 388 -7.79 -18.33 -25.48
N ASP A 389 -8.88 -19.03 -25.14
CA ASP A 389 -9.53 -20.00 -26.04
C ASP A 389 -9.93 -19.36 -27.39
N GLU A 390 -10.46 -18.13 -27.38
CA GLU A 390 -10.83 -17.39 -28.58
C GLU A 390 -9.59 -16.98 -29.39
N LEU A 391 -8.55 -16.42 -28.73
CA LEU A 391 -7.31 -16.01 -29.38
C LEU A 391 -6.53 -17.20 -29.95
N VAL A 392 -6.51 -18.34 -29.25
CA VAL A 392 -5.90 -19.58 -29.72
C VAL A 392 -6.67 -20.13 -30.92
N ALA A 393 -8.01 -20.06 -30.94
CA ALA A 393 -8.82 -20.49 -32.08
C ALA A 393 -8.55 -19.64 -33.34
N GLU A 394 -8.42 -18.32 -33.17
CA GLU A 394 -8.08 -17.40 -34.28
C GLU A 394 -6.67 -17.68 -34.81
N THR A 395 -5.69 -17.83 -33.94
CA THR A 395 -4.29 -18.09 -34.29
C THR A 395 -4.17 -19.47 -34.98
N ARG A 396 -4.87 -20.48 -34.46
CA ARG A 396 -4.94 -21.83 -35.01
C ARG A 396 -5.48 -21.82 -36.45
N ALA A 397 -6.49 -21.00 -36.73
CA ALA A 397 -7.05 -20.86 -38.09
C ALA A 397 -6.06 -20.24 -39.09
N ALA A 398 -5.08 -19.47 -38.59
CA ALA A 398 -4.04 -18.85 -39.43
C ALA A 398 -2.81 -19.75 -39.66
N LEU A 399 -2.64 -20.82 -38.85
CA LEU A 399 -1.50 -21.75 -39.00
C LEU A 399 -1.72 -22.71 -40.18
N PRO A 400 -0.63 -23.12 -40.86
CA PRO A 400 -0.70 -24.24 -41.84
C PRO A 400 -1.16 -25.51 -41.15
N GLY A 401 -1.97 -26.34 -41.84
CA GLY A 401 -2.39 -27.63 -41.30
C GLY A 401 -1.26 -28.66 -41.13
N GLU A 402 -0.10 -28.41 -41.75
CA GLU A 402 1.13 -29.22 -41.64
C GLU A 402 2.33 -28.30 -41.41
N LEU A 403 3.15 -28.62 -40.42
CA LEU A 403 4.47 -27.99 -40.19
C LEU A 403 5.60 -29.03 -40.29
N ARG A 404 6.73 -28.64 -40.84
CA ARG A 404 7.93 -29.47 -41.02
C ARG A 404 9.16 -28.75 -40.44
N PRO A 405 9.38 -28.83 -39.11
CA PRO A 405 10.57 -28.27 -38.51
C PRO A 405 11.85 -28.84 -39.12
N GLU A 406 12.90 -27.98 -39.24
CA GLU A 406 14.18 -28.43 -39.79
C GLU A 406 14.99 -29.20 -38.76
N ALA A 407 14.87 -28.85 -37.46
CA ALA A 407 15.57 -29.52 -36.37
C ALA A 407 15.15 -30.98 -36.19
N ASP A 408 16.08 -31.84 -35.84
CA ASP A 408 15.80 -33.27 -35.59
C ASP A 408 15.02 -33.49 -34.29
N VAL A 409 15.19 -32.57 -33.33
CA VAL A 409 14.52 -32.47 -32.02
C VAL A 409 14.17 -31.01 -31.76
N ILE A 410 12.93 -30.73 -31.43
CA ILE A 410 12.46 -29.37 -31.08
C ILE A 410 11.36 -29.44 -30.05
N GLY A 411 11.44 -28.61 -28.99
CA GLY A 411 10.36 -28.46 -28.04
C GLY A 411 9.15 -27.76 -28.65
N LEU A 412 7.94 -28.15 -28.29
CA LEU A 412 6.72 -27.48 -28.73
C LEU A 412 6.67 -26.01 -28.32
N THR A 413 7.24 -25.68 -27.16
CA THR A 413 7.37 -24.29 -26.66
C THR A 413 8.26 -23.45 -27.60
N ASP A 414 9.39 -24.01 -28.04
CA ASP A 414 10.31 -23.31 -28.95
C ASP A 414 9.69 -23.14 -30.33
N LEU A 415 9.06 -24.20 -30.84
CA LEU A 415 8.34 -24.14 -32.11
C LEU A 415 7.19 -23.16 -32.10
N ALA A 416 6.44 -23.09 -31.00
CA ALA A 416 5.35 -22.13 -30.82
C ALA A 416 5.91 -20.69 -30.80
N ALA A 417 7.02 -20.46 -30.09
CA ALA A 417 7.71 -19.17 -30.05
C ALA A 417 8.22 -18.75 -31.44
N ASP A 418 8.79 -19.65 -32.23
CA ASP A 418 9.25 -19.40 -33.61
C ASP A 418 8.10 -18.95 -34.53
N HIS A 419 6.91 -19.47 -34.28
CA HIS A 419 5.71 -19.10 -35.02
C HIS A 419 4.89 -17.96 -34.39
N GLY A 420 5.29 -17.45 -33.20
CA GLY A 420 4.59 -16.38 -32.48
C GLY A 420 3.20 -16.79 -31.99
N VAL A 421 3.01 -18.05 -31.60
CA VAL A 421 1.74 -18.62 -31.18
C VAL A 421 1.88 -19.34 -29.83
N SER A 422 0.75 -19.61 -29.14
CA SER A 422 0.77 -20.47 -27.96
C SER A 422 0.99 -21.95 -28.34
N GLU A 423 1.52 -22.75 -27.40
CA GLU A 423 1.69 -24.19 -27.64
C GLU A 423 0.40 -24.88 -27.96
N ASP A 424 -0.73 -24.48 -27.35
CA ASP A 424 -2.04 -25.03 -27.57
C ASP A 424 -2.54 -24.83 -29.01
N ALA A 425 -2.06 -23.81 -29.72
CA ALA A 425 -2.37 -23.59 -31.12
C ALA A 425 -1.79 -24.69 -32.03
N LEU A 426 -0.71 -25.35 -31.59
CA LEU A 426 -0.07 -26.46 -32.34
C LEU A 426 -0.75 -27.81 -32.18
N ASP A 427 -1.74 -27.95 -31.28
CA ASP A 427 -2.37 -29.27 -31.00
C ASP A 427 -3.07 -29.92 -32.20
N THR A 428 -3.52 -29.12 -33.16
CA THR A 428 -4.19 -29.62 -34.37
C THR A 428 -3.31 -29.69 -35.61
N VAL A 429 -2.06 -29.22 -35.46
CA VAL A 429 -1.08 -29.24 -36.57
C VAL A 429 -0.49 -30.62 -36.72
N VAL A 430 -0.36 -31.08 -37.96
CA VAL A 430 0.28 -32.35 -38.28
C VAL A 430 1.79 -32.13 -38.53
N PHE A 431 2.61 -33.01 -37.99
CA PHE A 431 4.08 -32.98 -38.13
C PHE A 431 4.53 -34.24 -38.90
N PRO A 432 4.49 -34.24 -40.27
CA PRO A 432 4.70 -35.45 -41.07
C PRO A 432 6.07 -36.10 -40.87
N ASP A 433 7.09 -35.32 -40.49
CA ASP A 433 8.47 -35.78 -40.39
C ASP A 433 8.92 -36.02 -38.92
N HIS A 434 8.02 -35.83 -37.96
CA HIS A 434 8.33 -35.94 -36.52
C HIS A 434 7.20 -36.70 -35.79
N ASP A 435 7.62 -37.44 -34.77
CA ASP A 435 6.70 -38.02 -33.78
C ASP A 435 6.63 -37.08 -32.58
N ARG A 436 5.43 -36.85 -32.03
CA ARG A 436 5.24 -36.09 -30.79
C ARG A 436 5.49 -36.99 -29.59
N VAL A 437 6.51 -36.66 -28.80
CA VAL A 437 6.91 -37.36 -27.58
C VAL A 437 6.81 -36.42 -26.42
N GLY A 438 5.72 -36.48 -25.64
CA GLY A 438 5.42 -35.46 -24.61
C GLY A 438 5.25 -34.09 -25.22
N ARG A 439 6.08 -33.13 -24.79
CA ARG A 439 6.11 -31.75 -25.32
C ARG A 439 7.24 -31.49 -26.32
N THR A 440 7.80 -32.58 -26.93
CA THR A 440 8.91 -32.49 -27.89
C THR A 440 8.56 -33.20 -29.17
N LEU A 441 8.92 -32.62 -30.28
CA LEU A 441 8.86 -33.26 -31.61
C LEU A 441 10.22 -33.87 -31.91
N VAL A 442 10.21 -35.17 -32.28
CA VAL A 442 11.44 -35.95 -32.47
C VAL A 442 11.35 -36.67 -33.80
N ARG A 443 12.38 -36.58 -34.64
CA ARG A 443 12.43 -37.35 -35.91
C ARG A 443 12.48 -38.84 -35.62
N PRO A 444 11.82 -39.68 -36.40
CA PRO A 444 11.87 -41.13 -36.24
C PRO A 444 13.30 -41.70 -36.24
N SER A 445 14.23 -41.11 -37.02
CA SER A 445 15.64 -41.49 -37.05
C SER A 445 16.37 -41.31 -35.72
N VAL A 446 15.98 -40.26 -34.93
CA VAL A 446 16.54 -40.05 -33.57
C VAL A 446 15.98 -41.09 -32.61
N LEU A 447 14.69 -41.40 -32.68
CA LEU A 447 14.06 -42.44 -31.86
C LEU A 447 14.69 -43.84 -32.15
N ASP A 448 15.04 -44.12 -33.41
CA ASP A 448 15.73 -45.37 -33.78
C ASP A 448 17.16 -45.39 -33.22
N ALA A 449 17.90 -44.29 -33.34
CA ALA A 449 19.24 -44.17 -32.75
C ALA A 449 19.24 -44.31 -31.23
N LEU A 450 18.22 -43.79 -30.56
CA LEU A 450 18.05 -43.95 -29.09
C LEU A 450 17.71 -45.39 -28.73
N ARG A 451 16.89 -46.09 -29.55
CA ARG A 451 16.55 -47.48 -29.33
C ARG A 451 17.77 -48.42 -29.41
N ASP A 452 18.76 -48.07 -30.26
CA ASP A 452 19.97 -48.78 -30.38
C ASP A 452 20.97 -48.54 -29.23
N ARG A 453 20.85 -47.40 -28.50
CA ARG A 453 21.70 -46.98 -27.38
C ARG A 453 21.16 -47.35 -26.01
N LEU A 454 19.83 -47.49 -25.88
CA LEU A 454 19.19 -47.79 -24.61
C LEU A 454 18.96 -49.29 -24.46
N GLU A 455 19.43 -49.86 -23.36
CA GLU A 455 19.32 -51.31 -23.09
C GLU A 455 18.56 -51.54 -21.76
N PRO A 456 17.78 -52.65 -21.66
CA PRO A 456 17.24 -53.08 -20.37
C PRO A 456 18.34 -53.34 -19.37
N GLY A 457 18.20 -52.80 -18.15
CA GLY A 457 19.21 -52.93 -17.10
C GLY A 457 20.09 -51.68 -16.91
N MET A 458 20.06 -50.71 -17.82
CA MET A 458 20.67 -49.39 -17.59
C MET A 458 20.02 -48.68 -16.42
N THR A 459 20.81 -47.92 -15.66
CA THR A 459 20.26 -47.01 -14.65
C THR A 459 19.53 -45.82 -15.30
N LEU A 460 18.60 -45.23 -14.59
CA LEU A 460 17.88 -44.04 -15.09
C LEU A 460 18.88 -42.91 -15.42
N ALA A 461 19.90 -42.69 -14.57
CA ALA A 461 20.93 -41.66 -14.80
C ALA A 461 21.77 -41.91 -16.07
N GLU A 462 22.10 -43.18 -16.38
CA GLU A 462 22.77 -43.50 -17.65
C GLU A 462 21.87 -43.27 -18.86
N ALA A 463 20.59 -43.58 -18.73
CA ALA A 463 19.61 -43.30 -19.78
C ALA A 463 19.38 -41.80 -19.97
N GLU A 464 19.21 -41.02 -18.92
CA GLU A 464 19.14 -39.56 -18.96
C GLU A 464 20.35 -38.94 -19.66
N ALA A 465 21.56 -39.38 -19.34
CA ALA A 465 22.75 -38.91 -20.03
C ALA A 465 22.77 -39.23 -21.54
N VAL A 466 22.18 -40.35 -21.96
CA VAL A 466 22.01 -40.66 -23.39
C VAL A 466 20.98 -39.75 -24.04
N LEU A 467 19.90 -39.39 -23.31
CA LEU A 467 18.83 -38.51 -23.83
C LEU A 467 19.33 -37.04 -23.91
N ASP A 468 20.13 -36.60 -22.95
CA ASP A 468 20.76 -35.27 -22.94
C ASP A 468 21.65 -35.05 -24.18
N ASP A 469 22.38 -36.10 -24.66
CA ASP A 469 23.17 -36.04 -25.91
C ASP A 469 22.32 -35.64 -27.13
N TYR A 470 21.01 -35.87 -27.10
CA TYR A 470 20.07 -35.54 -28.16
C TYR A 470 19.16 -34.32 -27.82
N GLY A 471 19.37 -33.68 -26.66
CA GLY A 471 18.56 -32.53 -26.23
C GLY A 471 17.12 -32.89 -25.82
N LEU A 472 16.95 -34.05 -25.19
CA LEU A 472 15.66 -34.57 -24.75
C LEU A 472 15.57 -34.56 -23.22
N ASP A 473 14.83 -33.60 -22.69
CA ASP A 473 14.68 -33.35 -21.24
C ASP A 473 13.62 -34.24 -20.56
N ASP A 474 12.57 -34.67 -21.30
CA ASP A 474 11.48 -35.51 -20.77
C ASP A 474 11.80 -37.00 -20.93
N ALA A 475 12.69 -37.50 -20.05
CA ALA A 475 13.07 -38.91 -20.04
C ALA A 475 11.87 -39.86 -19.92
N SER A 476 10.82 -39.47 -19.15
CA SER A 476 9.65 -40.33 -18.94
C SER A 476 8.84 -40.54 -20.20
N ALA A 477 8.58 -39.46 -20.95
CA ALA A 477 7.86 -39.54 -22.20
C ALA A 477 8.63 -40.33 -23.28
N VAL A 478 9.94 -40.06 -23.41
CA VAL A 478 10.82 -40.72 -24.38
C VAL A 478 10.96 -42.20 -24.09
N LEU A 479 11.29 -42.57 -22.87
CA LEU A 479 11.44 -43.99 -22.47
C LEU A 479 10.12 -44.77 -22.65
N SER A 480 8.97 -44.12 -22.29
CA SER A 480 7.66 -44.72 -22.50
C SER A 480 7.36 -44.96 -24.00
N THR A 481 7.73 -44.04 -24.87
CA THR A 481 7.54 -44.11 -26.32
C THR A 481 8.42 -45.19 -26.92
N LEU A 482 9.66 -45.39 -26.40
CA LEU A 482 10.57 -46.42 -26.83
C LEU A 482 10.24 -47.80 -26.25
N GLY A 483 9.22 -47.93 -25.40
CA GLY A 483 8.79 -49.20 -24.82
C GLY A 483 9.48 -49.60 -23.55
N PHE A 484 10.15 -48.64 -22.88
CA PHE A 484 10.75 -48.86 -21.57
C PHE A 484 9.85 -48.37 -20.43
N ARG A 485 10.07 -48.91 -19.24
CA ARG A 485 9.57 -48.45 -17.96
C ARG A 485 10.70 -48.35 -16.95
N VAL A 486 10.61 -47.42 -16.00
CA VAL A 486 11.57 -47.34 -14.91
C VAL A 486 11.06 -48.15 -13.72
N GLU A 487 11.84 -49.10 -13.26
CA GLU A 487 11.64 -49.84 -12.00
C GLU A 487 12.43 -49.18 -10.92
N TRP A 488 11.77 -48.55 -9.94
CA TRP A 488 12.39 -47.74 -8.91
C TRP A 488 12.98 -48.62 -7.81
N GLU A 489 14.27 -48.43 -7.51
CA GLU A 489 14.97 -49.04 -6.40
C GLU A 489 15.21 -48.02 -5.27
N GLY A 490 14.21 -47.79 -4.42
CA GLY A 490 14.29 -46.84 -3.32
C GLY A 490 14.02 -45.39 -3.75
N LEU A 491 14.60 -44.41 -3.02
CA LEU A 491 14.33 -42.95 -3.22
C LEU A 491 15.30 -42.29 -4.23
N SER A 492 16.33 -42.95 -4.70
CA SER A 492 17.44 -42.32 -5.45
C SER A 492 17.91 -43.08 -6.69
N GLY A 493 17.23 -44.11 -7.13
CA GLY A 493 17.64 -44.84 -8.32
C GLY A 493 16.52 -45.64 -8.96
N GLY A 494 16.60 -45.82 -10.29
CA GLY A 494 15.71 -46.65 -11.06
C GLY A 494 16.48 -47.38 -12.16
N THR A 495 15.97 -48.53 -12.58
CA THR A 495 16.55 -49.36 -13.64
C THR A 495 15.57 -49.48 -14.78
N LEU A 496 16.01 -49.42 -16.04
CA LEU A 496 15.18 -49.59 -17.23
C LEU A 496 14.76 -51.06 -17.40
N ARG A 497 13.47 -51.26 -17.67
CA ARG A 497 12.87 -52.54 -18.03
C ARG A 497 12.02 -52.42 -19.29
N GLU A 498 12.00 -53.44 -20.10
CA GLU A 498 11.07 -53.48 -21.21
C GLU A 498 9.61 -53.48 -20.72
N ARG A 499 8.77 -52.73 -21.37
CA ARG A 499 7.32 -52.77 -21.17
C ARG A 499 6.82 -54.05 -21.85
N GLY A 500 6.42 -55.08 -21.08
CA GLY A 500 5.84 -56.30 -21.67
C GLY A 500 4.66 -55.99 -22.61
N PRO A 501 4.34 -56.83 -23.56
CA PRO A 501 3.20 -56.63 -24.46
C PRO A 501 1.92 -56.52 -23.61
N SER A 502 1.16 -55.43 -23.80
CA SER A 502 -0.14 -55.21 -23.18
C SER A 502 -1.22 -56.10 -23.80
#